data_af1e0861864247a33b8b72823d2f643c
#
_entry.id   af1e0861864247a33b8b72823d2f643c
#
_cell.length_a   1.000
_cell.length_b   1.000
_cell.length_c   1.000
_cell.angle_alpha   90.00
_cell.angle_beta   90.00
_cell.angle_gamma   90.00
#
_symmetry.space_group_name_H-M   'P 1'
#
loop_
_entity.id
_entity.type
_entity.pdbx_description
1 polymer ?
#
loop_
_entity_poly.entity_id
_entity_poly.type
_entity_poly.pdbx_seq_one_letter_code
_entity_poly.pdbx_strand_id
1 'polypeptide(L)'
;MRAAQLHADQMASLGQMAHVLPGARYPEPDDRLAAVGYRWQAYAENVAYGQPSPASAISSWMESSGHRANILNPGLKELGTAVAYGAGRRPYWVQVFGSPR
;
A
#
# COMPACT_ATOMS: atom_id res chain seq x y z
N MET A 1 7.81 -1.91 -6.56
CA MET A 1 8.72 -1.94 -5.39
C MET A 1 8.18 -2.88 -4.32
N ARG A 2 9.05 -3.51 -3.58
CA ARG A 2 8.65 -4.54 -2.61
C ARG A 2 8.01 -4.01 -1.32
N ALA A 3 8.05 -2.71 -1.09
CA ALA A 3 7.42 -2.11 0.09
C ALA A 3 5.91 -2.41 0.14
N ALA A 4 5.26 -2.47 -1.00
CA ALA A 4 3.83 -2.79 -1.08
C ALA A 4 3.54 -4.20 -0.55
N GLN A 5 4.32 -5.21 -0.97
CA GLN A 5 4.13 -6.57 -0.49
C GLN A 5 4.42 -6.70 1.00
N LEU A 6 5.47 -6.03 1.47
CA LEU A 6 5.80 -6.02 2.88
C LEU A 6 4.63 -5.49 3.72
N HIS A 7 4.01 -4.39 3.28
CA HIS A 7 2.88 -3.82 4.00
C HIS A 7 1.62 -4.69 3.92
N ALA A 8 1.33 -5.24 2.74
CA ALA A 8 0.21 -6.16 2.59
C ALA A 8 0.35 -7.35 3.53
N ASP A 9 1.54 -7.93 3.63
CA ASP A 9 1.83 -9.05 4.52
C ASP A 9 1.64 -8.66 5.99
N GLN A 10 2.10 -7.49 6.39
CA GLN A 10 1.92 -6.99 7.76
C GLN A 10 0.44 -6.78 8.10
N MET A 11 -0.32 -6.15 7.20
CA MET A 11 -1.75 -5.94 7.41
C MET A 11 -2.49 -7.28 7.54
N ALA A 12 -2.19 -8.23 6.67
CA ALA A 12 -2.83 -9.54 6.69
C ALA A 12 -2.49 -10.30 7.97
N SER A 13 -1.24 -10.26 8.41
CA SER A 13 -0.78 -10.92 9.63
C SER A 13 -1.42 -10.34 10.88
N LEU A 14 -1.58 -9.02 10.94
CA LEU A 14 -2.14 -8.33 12.11
C LEU A 14 -3.65 -8.20 12.04
N GLY A 15 -4.27 -8.48 10.90
CA GLY A 15 -5.70 -8.33 10.71
C GLY A 15 -6.16 -6.87 10.77
N GLN A 16 -5.33 -5.94 10.30
CA GLN A 16 -5.61 -4.50 10.34
C GLN A 16 -5.30 -3.84 9.01
N MET A 17 -6.23 -2.99 8.55
CA MET A 17 -6.01 -2.14 7.38
C MET A 17 -5.69 -0.72 7.85
N ALA A 18 -4.45 -0.30 7.67
CA ALA A 18 -3.99 1.02 8.08
C ALA A 18 -2.69 1.39 7.38
N HIS A 19 -2.40 2.68 7.28
CA HIS A 19 -1.10 3.15 6.82
C HIS A 19 -0.03 2.93 7.89
N VAL A 20 -0.39 3.17 9.15
CA VAL A 20 0.50 2.98 10.30
C VAL A 20 0.01 1.80 11.11
N LEU A 21 0.91 0.84 11.37
CA LEU A 21 0.61 -0.38 12.12
C LEU A 21 1.50 -0.46 13.36
N PRO A 22 1.07 0.16 14.47
CA PRO A 22 1.83 0.05 15.72
C PRO A 22 2.01 -1.42 16.12
N GLY A 23 3.22 -1.79 16.50
CA GLY A 23 3.54 -3.18 16.82
C GLY A 23 4.03 -4.02 15.65
N ALA A 24 3.91 -3.56 14.41
CA ALA A 24 4.51 -4.22 13.27
C ALA A 24 6.03 -3.97 13.26
N ARG A 25 6.76 -4.84 12.56
CA ARG A 25 8.21 -4.67 12.41
C ARG A 25 8.57 -3.37 11.69
N TYR A 26 7.77 -3.00 10.69
CA TYR A 26 7.94 -1.76 9.92
C TYR A 26 6.63 -0.99 9.98
N PRO A 27 6.40 -0.21 11.06
CA PRO A 27 5.07 0.35 11.32
C PRO A 27 4.65 1.48 10.39
N GLU A 28 5.57 2.27 9.87
CA GLU A 28 5.24 3.42 9.05
C GLU A 28 5.67 3.24 7.59
N PRO A 29 5.04 3.97 6.65
CA PRO A 29 5.38 3.84 5.23
C PRO A 29 6.86 4.07 4.91
N ASP A 30 7.49 5.07 5.53
CA ASP A 30 8.91 5.34 5.32
C ASP A 30 9.80 4.25 5.89
N ASP A 31 9.40 3.59 6.98
CA ASP A 31 10.11 2.43 7.51
C ASP A 31 10.14 1.30 6.48
N ARG A 32 9.02 1.08 5.81
CA ARG A 32 8.91 0.02 4.80
C ARG A 32 9.74 0.33 3.56
N LEU A 33 9.72 1.58 3.11
CA LEU A 33 10.54 2.01 1.98
C LEU A 33 12.03 1.86 2.30
N ALA A 34 12.44 2.25 3.50
CA ALA A 34 13.83 2.08 3.95
C ALA A 34 14.21 0.61 4.01
N ALA A 35 13.32 -0.25 4.50
CA ALA A 35 13.57 -1.68 4.64
C ALA A 35 13.86 -2.36 3.30
N VAL A 36 13.29 -1.88 2.21
CA VAL A 36 13.52 -2.43 0.86
C VAL A 36 14.56 -1.62 0.08
N GLY A 37 15.22 -0.67 0.72
CA GLY A 37 16.28 0.12 0.08
C GLY A 37 15.80 1.16 -0.90
N TYR A 38 14.54 1.56 -0.83
CA TYR A 38 13.98 2.56 -1.74
C TYR A 38 14.28 3.97 -1.23
N ARG A 39 15.04 4.71 -2.01
CA ARG A 39 15.39 6.11 -1.71
C ARG A 39 14.41 7.02 -2.43
N TRP A 40 13.60 7.74 -1.66
CA TRP A 40 12.50 8.54 -2.19
C TRP A 40 12.70 10.03 -1.93
N GLN A 41 12.12 10.85 -2.80
CA GLN A 41 11.90 12.26 -2.53
C GLN A 41 10.42 12.56 -2.28
N ALA A 42 9.54 11.69 -2.76
CA ALA A 42 8.10 11.75 -2.48
C ALA A 42 7.54 10.34 -2.50
N TYR A 43 6.50 10.11 -1.69
CA TYR A 43 5.77 8.85 -1.71
C TYR A 43 4.32 9.05 -1.33
N ALA A 44 3.49 8.06 -1.66
CA ALA A 44 2.10 7.98 -1.21
C ALA A 44 1.70 6.51 -1.14
N GLU A 45 0.60 6.23 -0.44
CA GLU A 45 0.14 4.87 -0.25
C GLU A 45 -1.38 4.83 -0.30
N ASN A 46 -1.93 3.84 -1.01
CA ASN A 46 -3.33 3.49 -0.95
C ASN A 46 -3.45 2.10 -0.34
N VAL A 47 -4.39 1.92 0.57
CA VAL A 47 -4.70 0.62 1.15
C VAL A 47 -6.19 0.33 1.01
N ALA A 48 -6.53 -0.94 0.91
CA ALA A 48 -7.92 -1.39 0.82
C ALA A 48 -8.05 -2.79 1.39
N TYR A 49 -9.28 -3.18 1.72
CA TYR A 49 -9.57 -4.45 2.38
C TYR A 49 -10.87 -5.04 1.85
N GLY A 50 -10.82 -6.30 1.48
CA GLY A 50 -12.02 -7.08 1.18
C GLY A 50 -12.43 -7.13 -0.28
N GLN A 51 -11.89 -6.29 -1.14
CA GLN A 51 -12.25 -6.30 -2.56
C GLN A 51 -11.83 -7.62 -3.20
N PRO A 52 -12.71 -8.27 -3.99
CA PRO A 52 -12.44 -9.62 -4.49
C PRO A 52 -11.46 -9.70 -5.67
N SER A 53 -11.09 -8.57 -6.27
CA SER A 53 -10.21 -8.56 -7.44
C SER A 53 -9.39 -7.28 -7.50
N PRO A 54 -8.26 -7.28 -8.25
CA PRO A 54 -7.49 -6.05 -8.47
C PRO A 54 -8.33 -4.94 -9.09
N ALA A 55 -9.20 -5.27 -10.04
CA ALA A 55 -10.06 -4.28 -10.70
C ALA A 55 -11.00 -3.60 -9.70
N SER A 56 -11.60 -4.37 -8.78
CA SER A 56 -12.51 -3.78 -7.79
C SER A 56 -11.75 -2.95 -6.74
N ALA A 57 -10.53 -3.32 -6.40
CA ALA A 57 -9.70 -2.50 -5.51
C ALA A 57 -9.39 -1.15 -6.16
N ILE A 58 -8.98 -1.15 -7.43
CA ILE A 58 -8.68 0.07 -8.17
C ILE A 58 -9.94 0.94 -8.31
N SER A 59 -11.08 0.35 -8.65
CA SER A 59 -12.35 1.08 -8.73
C SER A 59 -12.68 1.76 -7.41
N SER A 60 -12.52 1.05 -6.30
CA SER A 60 -12.76 1.58 -4.96
C SER A 60 -11.88 2.80 -4.68
N TRP A 61 -10.59 2.71 -5.02
CA TRP A 61 -9.67 3.84 -4.85
C TRP A 61 -10.03 5.02 -5.75
N MET A 62 -10.44 4.77 -6.99
CA MET A 62 -10.80 5.84 -7.93
C MET A 62 -12.07 6.58 -7.52
N GLU A 63 -12.94 5.95 -6.75
CA GLU A 63 -14.16 6.57 -6.23
C GLU A 63 -13.91 7.45 -4.99
N SER A 64 -12.73 7.35 -4.39
CA SER A 64 -12.34 8.14 -3.23
C SER A 64 -11.38 9.24 -3.66
N SER A 65 -11.73 10.51 -3.40
CA SER A 65 -10.95 11.65 -3.90
C SER A 65 -9.49 11.62 -3.43
N GLY A 66 -9.24 11.25 -2.18
CA GLY A 66 -7.87 11.18 -1.64
C GLY A 66 -7.05 10.07 -2.28
N HIS A 67 -7.64 8.89 -2.44
CA HIS A 67 -6.94 7.77 -3.09
C HIS A 67 -6.72 8.03 -4.59
N ARG A 68 -7.73 8.60 -5.25
CA ARG A 68 -7.63 8.95 -6.66
C ARG A 68 -6.53 9.98 -6.90
N ALA A 69 -6.39 10.95 -6.01
CA ALA A 69 -5.34 11.96 -6.11
C ALA A 69 -3.95 11.34 -6.13
N ASN A 70 -3.73 10.29 -5.32
CA ASN A 70 -2.45 9.57 -5.34
C ASN A 70 -2.20 8.91 -6.69
N ILE A 71 -3.21 8.23 -7.24
CA ILE A 71 -3.10 7.53 -8.53
C ILE A 71 -2.81 8.51 -9.66
N LEU A 72 -3.42 9.69 -9.64
CA LEU A 72 -3.32 10.68 -10.71
C LEU A 72 -2.18 11.67 -10.51
N ASN A 73 -1.41 11.55 -9.42
CA ASN A 73 -0.35 12.52 -9.10
C ASN A 73 0.84 12.35 -10.06
N PRO A 74 1.10 13.37 -10.93
CA PRO A 74 2.20 13.25 -11.89
C PRO A 74 3.58 13.35 -11.26
N GLY A 75 3.67 13.75 -10.00
CA GLY A 75 4.93 13.79 -9.25
C GLY A 75 5.38 12.42 -8.74
N LEU A 76 4.50 11.41 -8.80
CA LEU A 76 4.82 10.06 -8.37
C LEU A 76 5.08 9.19 -9.61
N LYS A 77 6.31 8.75 -9.77
CA LYS A 77 6.80 8.15 -11.03
C LYS A 77 6.81 6.63 -11.04
N GLU A 78 6.79 6.01 -9.86
CA GLU A 78 6.89 4.56 -9.73
C GLU A 78 5.78 4.02 -8.86
N LEU A 79 5.37 2.79 -9.13
CA LEU A 79 4.27 2.14 -8.44
C LEU A 79 4.64 0.69 -8.08
N GLY A 80 4.38 0.32 -6.83
CA GLY A 80 4.36 -1.07 -6.40
C GLY A 80 2.95 -1.43 -5.97
N THR A 81 2.49 -2.61 -6.35
CA THR A 81 1.18 -3.11 -5.92
C THR A 81 1.32 -4.48 -5.29
N ALA A 82 0.45 -4.79 -4.33
CA ALA A 82 0.49 -6.09 -3.68
C ALA A 82 -0.87 -6.44 -3.09
N VAL A 83 -1.06 -7.74 -2.87
CA VAL A 83 -2.19 -8.26 -2.12
C VAL A 83 -1.66 -9.36 -1.19
N ALA A 84 -2.22 -9.44 0.01
CA ALA A 84 -1.98 -10.54 0.93
C ALA A 84 -3.32 -10.94 1.56
N TYR A 85 -3.43 -12.22 1.89
CA TYR A 85 -4.67 -12.77 2.43
C TYR A 85 -4.50 -13.05 3.91
N GLY A 86 -5.39 -12.46 4.72
CA GLY A 86 -5.42 -12.68 6.16
C GLY A 86 -6.38 -13.79 6.55
N ALA A 87 -6.80 -13.79 7.81
CA ALA A 87 -7.75 -14.77 8.33
C ALA A 87 -9.03 -14.79 7.50
N GLY A 88 -9.55 -15.97 7.23
CA GLY A 88 -10.75 -16.15 6.39
C GLY A 88 -10.48 -15.84 4.92
N ARG A 89 -9.21 -15.82 4.51
CA ARG A 89 -8.78 -15.54 3.14
C ARG A 89 -9.22 -14.15 2.65
N ARG A 90 -9.30 -13.18 3.54
CA ARG A 90 -9.70 -11.82 3.19
C ARG A 90 -8.52 -11.05 2.62
N PRO A 91 -8.69 -10.39 1.46
CA PRO A 91 -7.57 -9.70 0.80
C PRO A 91 -7.30 -8.31 1.40
N TYR A 92 -6.02 -8.02 1.56
CA TYR A 92 -5.50 -6.70 1.90
C TYR A 92 -4.71 -6.19 0.71
N TRP A 93 -5.12 -5.05 0.17
CA TRP A 93 -4.56 -4.46 -1.05
C TRP A 93 -3.71 -3.25 -0.73
N VAL A 94 -2.59 -3.12 -1.43
CA VAL A 94 -1.69 -1.97 -1.25
C VAL A 94 -1.22 -1.47 -2.61
N GLN A 95 -1.22 -0.14 -2.76
CA GLN A 95 -0.44 0.57 -3.78
C GLN A 95 0.54 1.46 -3.06
N VAL A 96 1.82 1.36 -3.40
CA VAL A 96 2.84 2.29 -2.93
C VAL A 96 3.38 3.04 -4.13
N PHE A 97 3.28 4.36 -4.07
CA PHE A 97 3.76 5.26 -5.12
C PHE A 97 5.02 5.94 -4.64
N GLY A 98 5.96 6.15 -5.53
CA GLY A 98 7.18 6.85 -5.17
C GLY A 98 7.81 7.60 -6.32
N SER A 99 8.54 8.64 -5.97
CA SER A 99 9.49 9.28 -6.88
C SER A 99 10.87 9.04 -6.31
N PRO A 100 11.79 8.43 -7.05
CA PRO A 100 13.13 8.17 -6.54
C PRO A 100 13.91 9.46 -6.38
N ARG A 101 14.80 9.42 -5.41
CA ARG A 101 15.70 10.53 -5.13
C ARG A 101 16.82 10.56 -6.15
#